data_15fe2b985041d2015d592215ea68a24e
#
_entry.id   15fe2b985041d2015d592215ea68a24e
#
_cell.length_a   1.000
_cell.length_b   1.000
_cell.length_c   1.000
_cell.angle_alpha   90.00
_cell.angle_beta   90.00
_cell.angle_gamma   90.00
#
_symmetry.space_group_name_H-M   'P 1'
#
loop_
_entity.id
_entity.type
_entity.pdbx_description
1 polymer ?
#
loop_
_entity_poly.entity_id
_entity_poly.type
_entity_poly.pdbx_seq_one_letter_code
_entity_poly.pdbx_strand_id
1 'polypeptide(L)'
;MDSRIGYVNVGVRDLARSIAFYRDILGFALTLSAPEFHYAAFDVGGLRFAIAASETDGVTGRPPGNRHTGIGLMVEDVDAVHAELTAKGVEFTMPPGKQPWGGYMGIFSDPDGNLFYLDQAQ
;
A
#
# COMPACT_ATOMS: atom_id res chain seq x y z
N MET A 1 8.72 -27.29 -3.55
CA MET A 1 7.36 -26.73 -3.71
C MET A 1 7.36 -25.78 -4.89
N ASP A 2 6.56 -26.07 -5.87
CA ASP A 2 6.31 -25.13 -6.98
C ASP A 2 5.22 -24.15 -6.54
N SER A 3 5.58 -22.88 -6.47
CA SER A 3 4.64 -21.88 -6.00
C SER A 3 4.93 -20.52 -6.63
N ARG A 4 3.97 -19.63 -6.53
CA ARG A 4 4.10 -18.22 -6.89
C ARG A 4 3.36 -17.38 -5.86
N ILE A 5 3.70 -16.11 -5.77
CA ILE A 5 2.89 -15.20 -4.97
C ILE A 5 1.57 -14.96 -5.71
N GLY A 6 0.47 -15.43 -5.13
CA GLY A 6 -0.85 -15.28 -5.73
C GLY A 6 -1.44 -13.90 -5.51
N TYR A 7 -1.25 -13.38 -4.31
CA TYR A 7 -1.73 -12.03 -3.94
C TYR A 7 -1.03 -11.57 -2.66
N VAL A 8 -1.12 -10.27 -2.39
CA VAL A 8 -0.82 -9.70 -1.08
C VAL A 8 -2.10 -9.12 -0.51
N ASN A 9 -2.25 -9.13 0.81
CA ASN A 9 -3.46 -8.67 1.47
C ASN A 9 -3.11 -7.71 2.60
N VAL A 10 -3.72 -6.53 2.60
CA VAL A 10 -3.50 -5.51 3.62
C VAL A 10 -4.79 -5.29 4.39
N GLY A 11 -4.71 -5.38 5.71
CA GLY A 11 -5.84 -5.13 6.59
C GLY A 11 -6.12 -3.63 6.73
N VAL A 12 -7.39 -3.24 6.57
CA VAL A 12 -7.83 -1.85 6.69
C VAL A 12 -9.07 -1.78 7.58
N ARG A 13 -9.42 -0.59 8.05
CA ARG A 13 -10.57 -0.38 8.94
C ARG A 13 -11.82 0.03 8.20
N ASP A 14 -11.69 0.76 7.10
CA ASP A 14 -12.79 1.32 6.35
C ASP A 14 -12.57 1.03 4.86
N LEU A 15 -13.41 0.15 4.31
CA LEU A 15 -13.22 -0.31 2.93
C LEU A 15 -13.37 0.83 1.93
N ALA A 16 -14.41 1.65 2.03
CA ALA A 16 -14.66 2.72 1.07
C ALA A 16 -13.54 3.76 1.08
N ARG A 17 -13.07 4.14 2.26
CA ARG A 17 -11.96 5.07 2.42
C ARG A 17 -10.67 4.50 1.82
N SER A 18 -10.42 3.23 2.06
CA SER A 18 -9.21 2.58 1.55
C SER A 18 -9.27 2.36 0.04
N ILE A 19 -10.42 2.01 -0.51
CA ILE A 19 -10.58 1.94 -1.97
C ILE A 19 -10.26 3.31 -2.59
N ALA A 20 -10.79 4.39 -2.03
CA ALA A 20 -10.52 5.74 -2.53
C ALA A 20 -9.02 6.06 -2.48
N PHE A 21 -8.34 5.69 -1.41
CA PHE A 21 -6.90 5.92 -1.28
C PHE A 21 -6.11 5.17 -2.35
N TYR A 22 -6.30 3.86 -2.44
CA TYR A 22 -5.49 3.05 -3.36
C TYR A 22 -5.83 3.31 -4.82
N ARG A 23 -7.10 3.53 -5.14
CA ARG A 23 -7.54 3.81 -6.51
C ARG A 23 -7.24 5.25 -6.93
N ASP A 24 -7.66 6.25 -6.12
CA ASP A 24 -7.68 7.65 -6.55
C ASP A 24 -6.37 8.38 -6.22
N ILE A 25 -5.71 8.01 -5.12
CA ILE A 25 -4.46 8.65 -4.71
C ILE A 25 -3.26 7.90 -5.26
N LEU A 26 -3.18 6.58 -5.06
CA LEU A 26 -2.07 5.78 -5.58
C LEU A 26 -2.24 5.40 -7.05
N GLY A 27 -3.45 5.46 -7.59
CA GLY A 27 -3.70 5.14 -8.99
C GLY A 27 -3.73 3.66 -9.32
N PHE A 28 -3.98 2.81 -8.33
CA PHE A 28 -4.10 1.36 -8.57
C PHE A 28 -5.37 1.04 -9.33
N ALA A 29 -5.30 0.09 -10.25
CA ALA A 29 -6.44 -0.35 -11.04
C ALA A 29 -7.34 -1.28 -10.22
N LEU A 30 -8.52 -0.79 -9.84
CA LEU A 30 -9.51 -1.59 -9.11
C LEU A 30 -10.07 -2.69 -10.02
N THR A 31 -9.96 -3.95 -9.60
CA THR A 31 -10.42 -5.11 -10.36
C THR A 31 -11.63 -5.79 -9.72
N LEU A 32 -11.82 -5.62 -8.42
CA LEU A 32 -12.93 -6.21 -7.69
C LEU A 32 -13.30 -5.32 -6.50
N SER A 33 -14.58 -5.03 -6.36
CA SER A 33 -15.14 -4.40 -5.16
C SER A 33 -16.27 -5.29 -4.66
N ALA A 34 -16.11 -5.84 -3.46
CA ALA A 34 -17.07 -6.74 -2.84
C ALA A 34 -17.37 -6.28 -1.41
N PRO A 35 -18.16 -5.16 -1.26
CA PRO A 35 -18.45 -4.61 0.07
C PRO A 35 -19.15 -5.61 0.98
N GLU A 36 -19.94 -6.52 0.43
CA GLU A 36 -20.64 -7.57 1.18
C GLU A 36 -19.69 -8.54 1.87
N PHE A 37 -18.45 -8.62 1.39
CA PHE A 37 -17.39 -9.43 2.00
C PHE A 37 -16.29 -8.56 2.62
N HIS A 38 -16.51 -7.24 2.71
CA HIS A 38 -15.53 -6.28 3.24
C HIS A 38 -14.18 -6.38 2.52
N TYR A 39 -14.21 -6.50 1.19
CA TYR A 39 -13.04 -6.87 0.41
C TYR A 39 -12.99 -6.10 -0.91
N ALA A 40 -11.77 -5.75 -1.33
CA ALA A 40 -11.51 -5.20 -2.66
C ALA A 40 -10.14 -5.67 -3.15
N ALA A 41 -9.96 -5.68 -4.45
CA ALA A 41 -8.70 -6.07 -5.07
C ALA A 41 -8.35 -5.13 -6.22
N PHE A 42 -7.06 -4.99 -6.43
CA PHE A 42 -6.46 -4.14 -7.45
C PHE A 42 -5.40 -4.93 -8.21
N ASP A 43 -5.15 -4.55 -9.44
CA ASP A 43 -4.00 -5.04 -10.18
C ASP A 43 -2.87 -4.01 -10.08
N VAL A 44 -1.72 -4.46 -9.58
CA VAL A 44 -0.53 -3.60 -9.45
C VAL A 44 0.64 -4.33 -10.08
N GLY A 45 1.02 -3.90 -11.27
CA GLY A 45 2.12 -4.54 -12.01
C GLY A 45 1.91 -6.02 -12.31
N GLY A 46 0.66 -6.46 -12.45
CA GLY A 46 0.32 -7.86 -12.69
C GLY A 46 0.12 -8.69 -11.42
N LEU A 47 0.37 -8.12 -10.24
CA LEU A 47 0.13 -8.78 -8.96
C LEU A 47 -1.21 -8.32 -8.38
N ARG A 48 -1.97 -9.25 -7.82
CA ARG A 48 -3.20 -8.91 -7.11
C ARG A 48 -2.85 -8.31 -5.75
N PHE A 49 -3.23 -7.05 -5.57
CA PHE A 49 -3.14 -6.34 -4.30
C PHE A 49 -4.53 -6.24 -3.72
N ALA A 50 -4.76 -6.85 -2.56
CA ALA A 50 -6.07 -6.91 -1.94
C ALA A 50 -6.09 -6.14 -0.62
N ILE A 51 -7.28 -5.61 -0.29
CA ILE A 51 -7.56 -5.03 1.01
C ILE A 51 -8.78 -5.72 1.61
N ALA A 52 -8.70 -5.99 2.91
CA ALA A 52 -9.80 -6.59 3.67
C ALA A 52 -10.08 -5.71 4.88
N ALA A 53 -11.33 -5.29 5.02
CA ALA A 53 -11.74 -4.43 6.12
C ALA A 53 -12.30 -5.27 7.26
N SER A 54 -11.87 -4.97 8.48
CA SER A 54 -12.42 -5.60 9.68
C SER A 54 -12.14 -4.73 10.89
N GLU A 55 -12.85 -5.00 11.99
CA GLU A 55 -12.57 -4.34 13.27
C GLU A 55 -11.33 -4.93 13.93
N THR A 56 -11.06 -6.22 13.66
CA THR A 56 -9.89 -6.91 14.19
C THR A 56 -9.24 -7.74 13.10
N ASP A 57 -7.91 -7.81 13.15
CA ASP A 57 -7.12 -8.72 12.34
C ASP A 57 -7.34 -10.15 12.87
N GLY A 58 -7.79 -11.05 12.00
CA GLY A 58 -8.07 -12.42 12.38
C GLY A 58 -6.84 -13.23 12.84
N VAL A 59 -5.64 -12.74 12.54
CA VAL A 59 -4.39 -13.38 12.94
C VAL A 59 -3.91 -12.88 14.29
N THR A 60 -3.92 -11.57 14.51
CA THR A 60 -3.38 -10.94 15.73
C THR A 60 -4.43 -10.64 16.78
N GLY A 61 -5.71 -10.61 16.42
CA GLY A 61 -6.80 -10.18 17.30
C GLY A 61 -6.81 -8.69 17.61
N ARG A 62 -5.96 -7.90 16.91
CA ARG A 62 -5.85 -6.46 17.07
C ARG A 62 -6.55 -5.74 15.92
N PRO A 63 -6.90 -4.44 16.07
CA PRO A 63 -7.36 -3.67 14.93
C PRO A 63 -6.33 -3.68 13.80
N PRO A 64 -6.76 -3.72 12.52
CA PRO A 64 -5.83 -3.64 11.40
C PRO A 64 -5.17 -2.27 11.34
N GLY A 65 -4.03 -2.20 10.67
CA GLY A 65 -3.29 -0.95 10.51
C GLY A 65 -2.08 -0.85 11.43
N ASN A 66 -1.41 0.31 11.38
CA ASN A 66 -0.25 0.65 12.19
C ASN A 66 0.86 -0.40 12.13
N ARG A 67 1.18 -0.87 10.93
CA ARG A 67 2.22 -1.88 10.73
C ARG A 67 2.97 -1.64 9.43
N HIS A 68 4.20 -2.09 9.41
CA HIS A 68 4.99 -2.13 8.18
C HIS A 68 4.52 -3.31 7.35
N THR A 69 4.10 -3.06 6.12
CA THR A 69 3.60 -4.13 5.24
C THR A 69 4.73 -4.97 4.65
N GLY A 70 5.94 -4.44 4.60
CA GLY A 70 7.06 -5.06 3.89
C GLY A 70 6.95 -4.94 2.37
N ILE A 71 5.96 -4.22 1.87
CA ILE A 71 5.73 -4.05 0.43
C ILE A 71 6.49 -2.82 -0.05
N GLY A 72 7.28 -3.00 -1.10
CA GLY A 72 7.97 -1.92 -1.80
C GLY A 72 7.30 -1.65 -3.14
N LEU A 73 6.94 -0.40 -3.38
CA LEU A 73 6.44 0.07 -4.67
C LEU A 73 7.59 0.74 -5.39
N MET A 74 7.91 0.25 -6.58
CA MET A 74 9.02 0.75 -7.37
C MET A 74 8.50 1.72 -8.42
N VAL A 75 9.08 2.91 -8.48
CA VAL A 75 8.72 3.96 -9.44
C VAL A 75 9.97 4.50 -10.13
N GLU A 76 9.78 5.12 -11.29
CA GLU A 76 10.90 5.67 -12.07
C GLU A 76 11.51 6.91 -11.41
N ASP A 77 10.69 7.74 -10.76
CA ASP A 77 11.13 8.99 -10.14
C ASP A 77 10.47 9.14 -8.77
N VAL A 78 11.18 8.73 -7.73
CA VAL A 78 10.67 8.79 -6.36
C VAL A 78 10.38 10.22 -5.91
N ASP A 79 11.24 11.18 -6.27
CA ASP A 79 11.04 12.57 -5.83
C ASP A 79 9.78 13.17 -6.45
N ALA A 80 9.49 12.87 -7.72
CA ALA A 80 8.28 13.34 -8.38
C ALA A 80 7.02 12.73 -7.74
N VAL A 81 7.05 11.43 -7.47
CA VAL A 81 5.94 10.72 -6.80
C VAL A 81 5.75 11.22 -5.38
N HIS A 82 6.83 11.44 -4.64
CA HIS A 82 6.77 12.02 -3.30
C HIS A 82 6.07 13.38 -3.29
N ALA A 83 6.43 14.26 -4.23
CA ALA A 83 5.80 15.57 -4.34
C ALA A 83 4.30 15.45 -4.68
N GLU A 84 3.95 14.56 -5.61
CA GLU A 84 2.56 14.32 -6.00
C GLU A 84 1.73 13.78 -4.83
N LEU A 85 2.22 12.75 -4.14
CA LEU A 85 1.50 12.12 -3.03
C LEU A 85 1.38 13.08 -1.84
N THR A 86 2.42 13.83 -1.54
CA THR A 86 2.39 14.82 -0.46
C THR A 86 1.34 15.90 -0.75
N ALA A 87 1.24 16.35 -2.00
CA ALA A 87 0.22 17.32 -2.41
C ALA A 87 -1.20 16.78 -2.25
N LYS A 88 -1.37 15.47 -2.30
CA LYS A 88 -2.66 14.78 -2.08
C LYS A 88 -2.90 14.40 -0.61
N GLY A 89 -2.02 14.81 0.29
CA GLY A 89 -2.19 14.58 1.72
C GLY A 89 -1.61 13.29 2.25
N VAL A 90 -0.81 12.57 1.48
CA VAL A 90 -0.16 11.34 1.94
C VAL A 90 0.97 11.67 2.92
N GLU A 91 0.99 10.99 4.05
CA GLU A 91 2.02 11.16 5.05
C GLU A 91 3.23 10.27 4.71
N PHE A 92 4.43 10.89 4.69
CA PHE A 92 5.69 10.15 4.61
C PHE A 92 6.31 10.12 6.00
N THR A 93 6.44 8.93 6.57
CA THR A 93 7.10 8.73 7.86
C THR A 93 8.62 8.80 7.71
N MET A 94 9.13 8.53 6.51
CA MET A 94 10.51 8.76 6.13
C MET A 94 10.52 9.39 4.73
N PRO A 95 10.96 10.66 4.61
CA PRO A 95 11.05 11.27 3.28
C PRO A 95 12.10 10.55 2.42
N PRO A 96 12.00 10.64 1.09
CA PRO A 96 12.97 10.00 0.21
C PRO A 96 14.39 10.44 0.50
N GLY A 97 15.30 9.48 0.47
CA GLY A 97 16.72 9.74 0.68
C GLY A 97 17.57 8.55 0.26
N LYS A 98 18.84 8.83 0.08
CA LYS A 98 19.83 7.81 -0.25
C LYS A 98 20.07 6.92 0.97
N GLN A 99 20.09 5.61 0.75
CA GLN A 99 20.27 4.64 1.81
C GLN A 99 21.71 4.10 1.82
N PRO A 100 22.18 3.57 2.97
CA PRO A 100 23.56 3.08 3.09
C PRO A 100 23.93 1.99 2.09
N TRP A 101 22.95 1.20 1.63
CA TRP A 101 23.19 0.14 0.63
C TRP A 101 23.14 0.63 -0.81
N GLY A 102 22.95 1.95 -1.03
CA GLY A 102 22.95 2.56 -2.35
C GLY A 102 21.56 2.78 -2.96
N GLY A 103 20.51 2.31 -2.30
CA GLY A 103 19.14 2.57 -2.73
C GLY A 103 18.70 4.01 -2.45
N TYR A 104 17.63 4.43 -3.12
CA TYR A 104 16.99 5.72 -2.90
C TYR A 104 15.50 5.46 -2.67
N MET A 105 15.01 5.73 -1.46
CA MET A 105 13.65 5.35 -1.09
C MET A 105 13.09 6.21 0.04
N GLY A 106 11.77 6.17 0.18
CA GLY A 106 11.04 6.72 1.30
C GLY A 106 10.04 5.72 1.85
N ILE A 107 9.33 6.10 2.89
CA ILE A 107 8.25 5.30 3.50
C ILE A 107 7.03 6.19 3.64
N PHE A 108 5.89 5.70 3.13
CA PHE A 108 4.62 6.41 3.27
C PHE A 108 3.57 5.55 3.94
N SER A 109 2.51 6.19 4.41
CA SER A 109 1.41 5.56 5.14
C SER A 109 0.12 5.62 4.35
N ASP A 110 -0.65 4.53 4.41
CA ASP A 110 -2.06 4.56 4.02
C ASP A 110 -2.91 5.20 5.15
N PRO A 111 -4.24 5.37 4.98
CA PRO A 111 -5.08 6.00 6.00
C PRO A 111 -5.10 5.29 7.35
N ASP A 112 -4.76 4.01 7.38
CA ASP A 112 -4.77 3.20 8.61
C ASP A 112 -3.39 3.05 9.26
N GLY A 113 -2.37 3.74 8.75
CA GLY A 113 -1.03 3.61 9.27
C GLY A 113 -0.27 2.39 8.74
N ASN A 114 -0.74 1.75 7.70
CA ASN A 114 0.01 0.72 7.01
C ASN A 114 1.13 1.37 6.20
N LEU A 115 2.36 0.93 6.42
CA LEU A 115 3.55 1.56 5.85
C LEU A 115 4.04 0.79 4.62
N PHE A 116 4.46 1.54 3.62
CA PHE A 116 4.99 1.02 2.36
C PHE A 116 6.33 1.67 2.05
N TYR A 117 7.25 0.91 1.46
CA TYR A 117 8.43 1.49 0.84
C TYR A 117 8.06 2.09 -0.52
N LEU A 118 8.65 3.22 -0.84
CA LEU A 118 8.61 3.80 -2.19
C LEU A 118 10.04 3.85 -2.70
N ASP A 119 10.37 3.02 -3.67
CA ASP A 119 11.73 2.79 -4.15
C ASP A 119 11.95 3.32 -5.55
N GLN A 120 13.17 3.83 -5.76
CA GLN A 120 13.63 4.28 -7.07
C GLN A 120 14.01 3.07 -7.93
N ALA A 121 13.42 2.98 -9.12
CA ALA A 121 13.81 1.98 -10.10
C ALA A 121 15.24 2.21 -10.56
N GLN A 122 15.94 1.14 -10.81
CA GLN A 122 17.36 1.17 -11.22
C GLN A 122 17.52 0.85 -12.69
#